data_8be8c991b073b5e5cf6d4fc682257796
#
_entry.id   8be8c991b073b5e5cf6d4fc682257796
#
_cell.length_a   1.000
_cell.length_b   1.000
_cell.length_c   1.000
_cell.angle_alpha   90.00
_cell.angle_beta   90.00
_cell.angle_gamma   90.00
#
_symmetry.space_group_name_H-M   'P 1'
#
loop_
_entity.id
_entity.type
_entity.pdbx_description
1 polymer ?
#
loop_
_entity_poly.entity_id
_entity_poly.type
_entity_poly.pdbx_seq_one_letter_code
_entity_poly.pdbx_strand_id
1 'polypeptide(L)'
;GGLLVGACLTQRPDLFRAAVPAMGVLDMLRFHKFTCGWNWMADYGNPDEEQHFRNLLSYSPLHNIKEGTRYPDTMVLTADHDDRVVPGHSFKFAATMQDKADPDGMAILYTQTSSAHGPSSLAKSLEYTADTYSFICMCLGV
;
A
#
# COMPACT_ATOMS: atom_id res chain seq x y z
N GLY A 1 6.70 1.23 6.60
CA GLY A 1 5.42 1.70 7.16
C GLY A 1 4.23 1.30 6.30
N GLY A 2 4.32 1.39 4.96
CA GLY A 2 3.19 1.11 4.07
C GLY A 2 2.61 -0.30 4.19
N LEU A 3 3.44 -1.32 4.43
CA LEU A 3 2.95 -2.68 4.71
C LEU A 3 2.09 -2.70 5.98
N LEU A 4 2.54 -2.06 7.06
CA LEU A 4 1.78 -2.01 8.31
C LEU A 4 0.41 -1.36 8.09
N VAL A 5 0.37 -0.21 7.43
CA VAL A 5 -0.89 0.49 7.11
C VAL A 5 -1.80 -0.39 6.26
N GLY A 6 -1.27 -1.02 5.21
CA GLY A 6 -2.03 -1.92 4.35
C GLY A 6 -2.58 -3.14 5.10
N ALA A 7 -1.79 -3.76 5.97
CA ALA A 7 -2.22 -4.90 6.76
C ALA A 7 -3.29 -4.51 7.80
N CYS A 8 -3.14 -3.37 8.46
CA CYS A 8 -4.12 -2.89 9.44
C CYS A 8 -5.47 -2.55 8.80
N LEU A 9 -5.46 -1.82 7.67
CA LEU A 9 -6.71 -1.45 6.99
C LEU A 9 -7.48 -2.65 6.42
N THR A 10 -6.77 -3.70 6.00
CA THR A 10 -7.44 -4.91 5.47
C THR A 10 -7.94 -5.84 6.57
N GLN A 11 -7.30 -5.87 7.74
CA GLN A 11 -7.69 -6.71 8.87
C GLN A 11 -8.76 -6.06 9.75
N ARG A 12 -8.67 -4.74 9.98
CA ARG A 12 -9.57 -3.99 10.85
C ARG A 12 -9.98 -2.67 10.22
N PRO A 13 -10.71 -2.73 9.08
CA PRO A 13 -11.18 -1.52 8.39
C PRO A 13 -12.07 -0.62 9.26
N ASP A 14 -12.74 -1.20 10.24
CA ASP A 14 -13.62 -0.52 11.20
C ASP A 14 -12.91 0.48 12.11
N LEU A 15 -11.58 0.41 12.23
CA LEU A 15 -10.81 1.28 13.13
C LEU A 15 -10.34 2.60 12.47
N PHE A 16 -10.50 2.74 11.17
CA PHE A 16 -9.91 3.85 10.43
C PHE A 16 -10.95 4.60 9.61
N ARG A 17 -10.87 5.94 9.62
CA ARG A 17 -11.67 6.79 8.72
C ARG A 17 -10.96 6.99 7.37
N ALA A 18 -9.64 7.10 7.40
CA ALA A 18 -8.78 7.23 6.23
C ALA A 18 -7.52 6.41 6.41
N ALA A 19 -6.90 5.98 5.31
CA ALA A 19 -5.63 5.26 5.31
C ALA A 19 -4.73 5.70 4.16
N VAL A 20 -3.43 5.81 4.44
CA VAL A 20 -2.42 6.22 3.43
C VAL A 20 -1.25 5.22 3.45
N PRO A 21 -1.39 4.04 2.83
CA PRO A 21 -0.27 3.12 2.65
C PRO A 21 0.72 3.70 1.64
N ALA A 22 1.86 4.19 2.13
CA ALA A 22 2.89 4.82 1.33
C ALA A 22 4.03 3.83 1.04
N MET A 23 4.35 3.62 -0.24
CA MET A 23 5.48 2.82 -0.73
C MET A 23 5.57 1.46 -0.01
N GLY A 24 4.41 0.79 0.12
CA GLY A 24 4.24 -0.43 0.91
C GLY A 24 4.58 -1.70 0.14
N VAL A 25 5.20 -2.66 0.82
CA VAL A 25 5.30 -4.04 0.33
C VAL A 25 3.94 -4.70 0.50
N LEU A 26 3.03 -4.51 -0.46
CA LEU A 26 1.62 -4.88 -0.32
C LEU A 26 1.29 -6.28 -0.87
N ASP A 27 2.20 -6.87 -1.66
CA ASP A 27 2.15 -8.26 -2.13
C ASP A 27 3.24 -9.07 -1.41
N MET A 28 2.87 -9.70 -0.30
CA MET A 28 3.81 -10.47 0.52
C MET A 28 4.13 -11.84 -0.07
N LEU A 29 3.44 -12.27 -1.12
CA LEU A 29 3.71 -13.56 -1.75
C LEU A 29 4.73 -13.48 -2.90
N ARG A 30 5.04 -12.25 -3.36
CA ARG A 30 5.95 -12.03 -4.49
C ARG A 30 7.03 -10.98 -4.26
N PHE A 31 7.08 -10.35 -3.07
CA PHE A 31 8.05 -9.28 -2.80
C PHE A 31 9.49 -9.69 -3.10
N HIS A 32 9.87 -10.95 -2.81
CA HIS A 32 11.21 -11.48 -3.01
C HIS A 32 11.63 -11.60 -4.48
N LYS A 33 10.67 -11.49 -5.42
CA LYS A 33 10.91 -11.55 -6.89
C LYS A 33 11.11 -10.18 -7.53
N PHE A 34 11.03 -9.10 -6.74
CA PHE A 34 11.21 -7.74 -7.23
C PHE A 34 12.51 -7.13 -6.70
N THR A 35 13.26 -6.48 -7.56
CA THR A 35 14.48 -5.70 -7.26
C THR A 35 15.30 -6.20 -6.05
N CYS A 36 15.32 -5.46 -4.95
CA CYS A 36 16.02 -5.81 -3.70
C CYS A 36 15.16 -6.59 -2.69
N GLY A 37 13.93 -6.96 -3.04
CA GLY A 37 12.99 -7.63 -2.13
C GLY A 37 13.49 -8.96 -1.56
N TRP A 38 14.36 -9.67 -2.27
CA TRP A 38 14.98 -10.90 -1.78
C TRP A 38 15.74 -10.71 -0.45
N ASN A 39 16.29 -9.52 -0.19
CA ASN A 39 16.96 -9.21 1.07
C ASN A 39 16.02 -9.25 2.28
N TRP A 40 14.72 -9.02 2.07
CA TRP A 40 13.73 -8.97 3.15
C TRP A 40 13.21 -10.35 3.55
N MET A 41 13.65 -11.41 2.86
CA MET A 41 13.34 -12.78 3.28
C MET A 41 13.91 -13.11 4.66
N ALA A 42 15.00 -12.44 5.07
CA ALA A 42 15.54 -12.58 6.43
C ALA A 42 14.58 -12.05 7.50
N ASP A 43 13.77 -11.03 7.17
CA ASP A 43 12.82 -10.40 8.10
C ASP A 43 11.43 -11.03 8.02
N TYR A 44 10.94 -11.29 6.81
CA TYR A 44 9.56 -11.73 6.58
C TYR A 44 9.41 -13.24 6.38
N GLY A 45 10.47 -13.92 6.00
CA GLY A 45 10.44 -15.31 5.56
C GLY A 45 10.42 -15.45 4.04
N ASN A 46 10.61 -16.67 3.56
CA ASN A 46 10.68 -17.01 2.14
C ASN A 46 9.30 -17.48 1.64
N PRO A 47 8.62 -16.75 0.72
CA PRO A 47 7.32 -17.18 0.18
C PRO A 47 7.33 -18.51 -0.58
N ASP A 48 8.50 -18.99 -1.03
CA ASP A 48 8.62 -20.28 -1.71
C ASP A 48 8.65 -21.47 -0.72
N GLU A 49 8.66 -21.21 0.61
CA GLU A 49 8.55 -22.20 1.67
C GLU A 49 7.11 -22.24 2.23
N GLU A 50 6.49 -23.41 2.28
CA GLU A 50 5.07 -23.56 2.61
C GLU A 50 4.69 -22.89 3.94
N GLN A 51 5.48 -23.08 5.00
CA GLN A 51 5.19 -22.50 6.31
C GLN A 51 5.24 -20.97 6.29
N HIS A 52 6.25 -20.40 5.63
CA HIS A 52 6.38 -18.95 5.48
C HIS A 52 5.29 -18.39 4.56
N PHE A 53 4.95 -19.10 3.48
CA PHE A 53 3.86 -18.72 2.58
C PHE A 53 2.54 -18.56 3.33
N ARG A 54 2.16 -19.56 4.17
CA ARG A 54 0.94 -19.50 4.96
C ARG A 54 0.91 -18.30 5.92
N ASN A 55 2.03 -18.06 6.58
CA ASN A 55 2.17 -16.89 7.46
C ASN A 55 2.04 -15.57 6.68
N LEU A 56 2.76 -15.43 5.57
CA LEU A 56 2.73 -14.25 4.71
C LEU A 56 1.34 -13.99 4.12
N LEU A 57 0.64 -15.04 3.67
CA LEU A 57 -0.72 -14.96 3.16
C LEU A 57 -1.69 -14.42 4.21
N SER A 58 -1.51 -14.79 5.48
CA SER A 58 -2.42 -14.39 6.56
C SER A 58 -2.51 -12.88 6.77
N TYR A 59 -1.47 -12.12 6.42
CA TYR A 59 -1.45 -10.66 6.56
C TYR A 59 -1.10 -9.89 5.28
N SER A 60 -0.90 -10.56 4.15
CA SER A 60 -0.59 -9.90 2.87
C SER A 60 -1.72 -8.95 2.47
N PRO A 61 -1.51 -7.62 2.42
CA PRO A 61 -2.59 -6.68 2.18
C PRO A 61 -3.36 -6.97 0.89
N LEU A 62 -2.64 -7.18 -0.21
CA LEU A 62 -3.22 -7.46 -1.53
C LEU A 62 -4.17 -8.67 -1.52
N HIS A 63 -3.79 -9.74 -0.80
CA HIS A 63 -4.51 -11.00 -0.81
C HIS A 63 -5.65 -11.05 0.23
N ASN A 64 -5.73 -10.07 1.11
CA ASN A 64 -6.74 -9.97 2.15
C ASN A 64 -7.82 -8.92 1.87
N ILE A 65 -7.85 -8.34 0.67
CA ILE A 65 -8.96 -7.51 0.22
C ILE A 65 -10.17 -8.41 -0.05
N LYS A 66 -11.25 -8.19 0.68
CA LYS A 66 -12.51 -8.95 0.58
C LYS A 66 -13.51 -8.19 -0.27
N GLU A 67 -14.24 -8.92 -1.09
CA GLU A 67 -15.31 -8.39 -1.93
C GLU A 67 -16.44 -7.75 -1.09
N GLY A 68 -16.95 -6.61 -1.54
CA GLY A 68 -18.05 -5.89 -0.91
C GLY A 68 -17.74 -5.30 0.47
N THR A 69 -16.48 -5.38 0.92
CA THR A 69 -16.11 -4.82 2.23
C THR A 69 -15.91 -3.32 2.13
N ARG A 70 -16.52 -2.56 3.07
CA ARG A 70 -16.26 -1.13 3.23
C ARG A 70 -14.92 -0.93 3.92
N TYR A 71 -13.93 -0.50 3.14
CA TYR A 71 -12.63 -0.06 3.65
C TYR A 71 -12.63 1.43 3.96
N PRO A 72 -11.71 1.93 4.81
CA PRO A 72 -11.51 3.36 4.97
C PRO A 72 -11.18 4.00 3.63
N ASP A 73 -11.52 5.27 3.47
CA ASP A 73 -11.08 6.03 2.30
C ASP A 73 -9.55 5.95 2.21
N THR A 74 -9.03 5.45 1.09
CA THR A 74 -7.63 5.04 0.99
C THR A 74 -6.93 5.76 -0.15
N MET A 75 -5.79 6.41 0.14
CA MET A 75 -4.87 6.93 -0.85
C MET A 75 -3.59 6.10 -0.87
N VAL A 76 -3.43 5.27 -1.88
CA VAL A 76 -2.24 4.43 -2.08
C VAL A 76 -1.14 5.28 -2.71
N LEU A 77 -0.06 5.50 -1.98
CA LEU A 77 1.06 6.32 -2.44
C LEU A 77 2.20 5.48 -2.98
N THR A 78 2.73 5.87 -4.14
CA THR A 78 3.91 5.26 -4.75
C THR A 78 4.72 6.28 -5.55
N ALA A 79 5.88 5.86 -6.08
CA ALA A 79 6.68 6.64 -7.00
C ALA A 79 7.01 5.79 -8.23
N ASP A 80 7.05 6.42 -9.40
CA ASP A 80 7.20 5.72 -10.69
C ASP A 80 8.58 5.07 -10.90
N HIS A 81 9.61 5.58 -10.23
CA HIS A 81 10.99 5.07 -10.28
C HIS A 81 11.45 4.50 -8.93
N ASP A 82 10.50 4.03 -8.09
CA ASP A 82 10.85 3.35 -6.86
C ASP A 82 11.42 1.95 -7.16
N ASP A 83 12.74 1.84 -7.06
CA ASP A 83 13.49 0.59 -7.26
C ASP A 83 13.66 -0.22 -5.96
N ARG A 84 13.35 0.37 -4.82
CA ARG A 84 13.37 -0.29 -3.52
C ARG A 84 12.10 -1.07 -3.26
N VAL A 85 10.93 -0.40 -3.34
CA VAL A 85 9.61 -1.01 -3.26
C VAL A 85 8.88 -0.72 -4.56
N VAL A 86 9.03 -1.61 -5.54
CA VAL A 86 8.53 -1.37 -6.88
C VAL A 86 7.06 -0.95 -6.90
N PRO A 87 6.67 0.02 -7.75
CA PRO A 87 5.31 0.56 -7.79
C PRO A 87 4.25 -0.49 -8.11
N GLY A 88 4.64 -1.63 -8.65
CA GLY A 88 3.75 -2.77 -8.90
C GLY A 88 3.01 -3.28 -7.67
N HIS A 89 3.59 -3.15 -6.46
CA HIS A 89 2.88 -3.43 -5.22
C HIS A 89 1.65 -2.53 -5.05
N SER A 90 1.85 -1.23 -5.19
CA SER A 90 0.81 -0.21 -5.03
C SER A 90 -0.21 -0.28 -6.15
N PHE A 91 0.22 -0.49 -7.39
CA PHE A 91 -0.68 -0.60 -8.55
C PHE A 91 -1.65 -1.77 -8.41
N LYS A 92 -1.13 -2.96 -8.07
CA LYS A 92 -1.99 -4.13 -7.85
C LYS A 92 -2.95 -3.95 -6.68
N PHE A 93 -2.47 -3.39 -5.59
CA PHE A 93 -3.29 -3.18 -4.41
C PHE A 93 -4.41 -2.17 -4.67
N ALA A 94 -4.11 -1.01 -5.26
CA ALA A 94 -5.11 -0.01 -5.61
C ALA A 94 -6.15 -0.56 -6.60
N ALA A 95 -5.70 -1.23 -7.67
CA ALA A 95 -6.59 -1.85 -8.64
C ALA A 95 -7.52 -2.91 -8.01
N THR A 96 -6.97 -3.74 -7.10
CA THR A 96 -7.77 -4.75 -6.40
C THR A 96 -8.78 -4.12 -5.44
N MET A 97 -8.43 -3.02 -4.76
CA MET A 97 -9.38 -2.28 -3.93
C MET A 97 -10.50 -1.68 -4.78
N GLN A 98 -10.17 -1.07 -5.92
CA GLN A 98 -11.17 -0.48 -6.84
C GLN A 98 -12.11 -1.50 -7.46
N ASP A 99 -11.64 -2.73 -7.66
CA ASP A 99 -12.44 -3.84 -8.23
C ASP A 99 -13.33 -4.52 -7.19
N LYS A 100 -12.81 -4.75 -5.98
CA LYS A 100 -13.45 -5.63 -5.00
C LYS A 100 -14.12 -4.94 -3.82
N ALA A 101 -13.64 -3.77 -3.41
CA ALA A 101 -14.19 -3.07 -2.25
C ALA A 101 -15.61 -2.57 -2.52
N ASP A 102 -16.30 -2.17 -1.44
CA ASP A 102 -17.59 -1.50 -1.56
C ASP A 102 -17.47 -0.29 -2.50
N PRO A 103 -18.30 -0.18 -3.55
CA PRO A 103 -18.21 0.89 -4.55
C PRO A 103 -18.43 2.30 -3.99
N ASP A 104 -19.06 2.42 -2.83
CA ASP A 104 -19.21 3.71 -2.14
C ASP A 104 -17.93 4.15 -1.41
N GLY A 105 -16.90 3.28 -1.36
CA GLY A 105 -15.59 3.56 -0.81
C GLY A 105 -14.67 4.27 -1.79
N MET A 106 -13.76 5.09 -1.27
CA MET A 106 -12.74 5.77 -2.08
C MET A 106 -11.41 5.01 -2.02
N ALA A 107 -10.91 4.60 -3.18
CA ALA A 107 -9.55 4.09 -3.32
C ALA A 107 -8.86 4.81 -4.47
N ILE A 108 -7.91 5.68 -4.17
CA ILE A 108 -7.14 6.44 -5.15
C ILE A 108 -5.69 5.99 -5.15
N LEU A 109 -5.08 6.01 -6.33
CA LEU A 109 -3.66 5.79 -6.52
C LEU A 109 -2.98 7.13 -6.78
N TYR A 110 -2.06 7.52 -5.91
CA TYR A 110 -1.21 8.68 -6.09
C TYR A 110 0.19 8.23 -6.49
N THR A 111 0.62 8.61 -7.69
CA THR A 111 1.96 8.27 -8.20
C THR A 111 2.80 9.52 -8.33
N GLN A 112 3.87 9.60 -7.54
CA GLN A 112 4.86 10.67 -7.64
C GLN A 112 5.76 10.42 -8.86
N THR A 113 5.71 11.31 -9.84
CA THR A 113 6.48 11.17 -11.08
C THR A 113 7.94 11.59 -10.92
N SER A 114 8.83 10.95 -11.67
CA SER A 114 10.28 11.21 -11.63
C SER A 114 10.83 11.21 -10.19
N SER A 115 10.40 10.23 -9.41
CA SER A 115 10.77 10.07 -8.00
C SER A 115 11.09 8.62 -7.69
N ALA A 116 12.08 8.42 -6.82
CA ALA A 116 12.48 7.13 -6.28
C ALA A 116 11.71 6.83 -4.98
N HIS A 117 12.31 6.06 -4.06
CA HIS A 117 11.70 5.74 -2.76
C HIS A 117 11.67 6.96 -1.83
N GLY A 118 10.80 7.89 -2.12
CA GLY A 118 10.63 9.16 -1.42
C GLY A 118 10.83 10.40 -2.32
N PRO A 119 10.45 11.59 -1.83
CA PRO A 119 10.55 12.83 -2.60
C PRO A 119 12.00 13.17 -2.99
N SER A 120 12.22 13.52 -4.25
CA SER A 120 13.55 13.80 -4.78
C SER A 120 14.00 15.27 -4.55
N SER A 121 13.12 16.14 -4.04
CA SER A 121 13.42 17.54 -3.74
C SER A 121 12.50 18.09 -2.65
N LEU A 122 12.89 19.23 -2.05
CA LEU A 122 12.04 19.92 -1.07
C LEU A 122 10.66 20.29 -1.65
N ALA A 123 10.62 20.78 -2.89
CA ALA A 123 9.36 21.12 -3.55
C ALA A 123 8.43 19.91 -3.65
N LYS A 124 8.94 18.78 -4.13
CA LYS A 124 8.18 17.52 -4.20
C LYS A 124 7.78 16.99 -2.82
N SER A 125 8.62 17.23 -1.80
CA SER A 125 8.27 16.85 -0.42
C SER A 125 7.10 17.67 0.11
N LEU A 126 7.08 18.98 -0.17
CA LEU A 126 6.00 19.88 0.23
C LEU A 126 4.69 19.53 -0.50
N GLU A 127 4.75 19.30 -1.80
CA GLU A 127 3.60 18.85 -2.61
C GLU A 127 3.02 17.54 -2.09
N TYR A 128 3.87 16.51 -1.92
CA TYR A 128 3.48 15.22 -1.34
C TYR A 128 2.80 15.38 0.03
N THR A 129 3.36 16.23 0.89
CA THR A 129 2.82 16.48 2.23
C THR A 129 1.48 17.20 2.16
N ALA A 130 1.37 18.22 1.30
CA ALA A 130 0.15 18.98 1.10
C ALA A 130 -0.98 18.09 0.56
N ASP A 131 -0.71 17.29 -0.46
CA ASP A 131 -1.71 16.37 -1.03
C ASP A 131 -2.16 15.32 -0.01
N THR A 132 -1.21 14.77 0.75
CA THR A 132 -1.52 13.78 1.81
C THR A 132 -2.42 14.39 2.88
N TYR A 133 -2.09 15.57 3.38
CA TYR A 133 -2.93 16.25 4.39
C TYR A 133 -4.27 16.70 3.81
N SER A 134 -4.32 17.18 2.58
CA SER A 134 -5.57 17.54 1.91
C SER A 134 -6.52 16.35 1.81
N PHE A 135 -5.99 15.18 1.44
CA PHE A 135 -6.76 13.92 1.42
C PHE A 135 -7.29 13.58 2.82
N ILE A 136 -6.43 13.62 3.84
CA ILE A 136 -6.84 13.32 5.22
C ILE A 136 -7.89 14.29 5.71
N CYS A 137 -7.70 15.60 5.52
CA CYS A 137 -8.67 16.64 5.92
C CYS A 137 -10.02 16.43 5.22
N MET A 138 -10.01 16.16 3.93
CA MET A 138 -11.22 15.85 3.16
C MET A 138 -11.98 14.65 3.77
N CYS A 139 -11.27 13.55 4.08
CA CYS A 139 -11.88 12.36 4.67
C CYS A 139 -12.43 12.60 6.09
N LEU A 140 -11.81 13.50 6.84
CA LEU A 140 -12.22 13.85 8.20
C LEU A 140 -13.29 14.95 8.23
N GLY A 141 -13.53 15.65 7.13
CA GLY A 141 -14.49 16.76 7.02
C GLY A 141 -14.01 18.05 7.70
N VAL A 142 -12.71 18.30 7.71
CA VAL A 142 -12.08 19.49 8.28
C VAL A 142 -11.25 20.25 7.24
#